data_e9c5b4abeaf0988cf65abf5b4458b035
#
_entry.id   e9c5b4abeaf0988cf65abf5b4458b035
#
_cell.length_a   1.000
_cell.length_b   1.000
_cell.length_c   1.000
_cell.angle_alpha   90.00
_cell.angle_beta   90.00
_cell.angle_gamma   90.00
#
_symmetry.space_group_name_H-M   'P 1'
#
loop_
_entity.id
_entity.type
_entity.pdbx_description
1 polymer ?
#
loop_
_entity_poly.entity_id
_entity_poly.type
_entity_poly.pdbx_seq_one_letter_code
_entity_poly.pdbx_strand_id
1 'polypeptide(L)'
;MGVIYCQMLLLQFSTSPYCRKVRLALGYKGIPFQVEKLTPGLHVLKLKPLTGGLRTVPVLLPQLDGQPRAIADSTQILHSIESRFPSPSLLPADESLQAEAWMIEDWLDESIGIATRFVYYEFRAGAGKQIDPSVLSQLVIQLARRQFGINHASAKLAELRLSAALGLLHRRWQDGNYLVGDSLSVADITAAALLSPLALIPQYCTDYPWLFSRIAQIHGLCGETLPPGFENLSVGRSTSA
;
A
#
# COMPACT_ATOMS: atom_id res chain seq x y z
N MET A 1 10.31 -29.94 18.67
CA MET A 1 9.14 -29.15 19.11
C MET A 1 8.65 -28.39 17.91
N GLY A 2 7.53 -28.82 17.31
CA GLY A 2 6.93 -28.13 16.17
C GLY A 2 6.35 -26.81 16.65
N VAL A 3 6.84 -25.71 16.11
CA VAL A 3 6.23 -24.39 16.28
C VAL A 3 4.87 -24.47 15.59
N ILE A 4 3.80 -24.49 16.36
CA ILE A 4 2.44 -24.31 15.84
C ILE A 4 2.42 -22.88 15.35
N TYR A 5 2.65 -22.67 14.06
CA TYR A 5 2.42 -21.38 13.41
C TYR A 5 0.91 -21.11 13.46
N CYS A 6 0.46 -20.41 14.49
CA CYS A 6 -0.87 -19.84 14.51
C CYS A 6 -0.94 -18.87 13.33
N GLN A 7 -1.77 -19.20 12.34
CA GLN A 7 -1.76 -18.55 11.05
C GLN A 7 -2.48 -17.20 11.18
N MET A 8 -1.76 -16.08 11.09
CA MET A 8 -2.35 -14.74 11.11
C MET A 8 -3.43 -14.60 10.05
N LEU A 9 -4.51 -13.88 10.36
CA LEU A 9 -5.59 -13.63 9.40
C LEU A 9 -5.69 -12.13 9.10
N LEU A 10 -5.51 -11.76 7.84
CA LEU A 10 -5.66 -10.39 7.34
C LEU A 10 -7.04 -10.18 6.73
N LEU A 11 -7.86 -9.34 7.35
CA LEU A 11 -9.13 -8.88 6.82
C LEU A 11 -8.89 -7.70 5.88
N GLN A 12 -9.31 -7.83 4.61
CA GLN A 12 -8.91 -6.86 3.60
C GLN A 12 -9.93 -6.64 2.47
N PHE A 13 -9.72 -5.55 1.72
CA PHE A 13 -10.14 -5.43 0.33
C PHE A 13 -8.93 -5.74 -0.58
N SER A 14 -9.11 -6.60 -1.57
CA SER A 14 -8.01 -7.05 -2.44
C SER A 14 -7.32 -5.90 -3.20
N THR A 15 -8.07 -4.87 -3.53
CA THR A 15 -7.58 -3.69 -4.29
C THR A 15 -7.07 -2.57 -3.40
N SER A 16 -7.22 -2.66 -2.07
CA SER A 16 -6.79 -1.60 -1.16
C SER A 16 -5.25 -1.49 -1.10
N PRO A 17 -4.68 -0.32 -1.38
CA PRO A 17 -3.24 -0.09 -1.26
C PRO A 17 -2.75 -0.25 0.19
N TYR A 18 -3.53 0.17 1.18
CA TYR A 18 -3.21 -0.01 2.60
C TYR A 18 -3.16 -1.49 3.02
N CYS A 19 -4.05 -2.32 2.46
CA CYS A 19 -3.98 -3.76 2.67
C CYS A 19 -2.75 -4.36 1.96
N ARG A 20 -2.37 -3.84 0.79
CA ARG A 20 -1.16 -4.22 0.06
C ARG A 20 0.09 -3.88 0.87
N LYS A 21 0.16 -2.70 1.50
CA LYS A 21 1.24 -2.31 2.41
C LYS A 21 1.51 -3.39 3.47
N VAL A 22 0.46 -3.88 4.11
CA VAL A 22 0.57 -4.96 5.10
C VAL A 22 1.02 -6.29 4.47
N ARG A 23 0.49 -6.66 3.30
CA ARG A 23 0.91 -7.90 2.61
C ARG A 23 2.39 -7.85 2.21
N LEU A 24 2.86 -6.72 1.68
CA LEU A 24 4.28 -6.51 1.36
C LEU A 24 5.16 -6.68 2.60
N ALA A 25 4.78 -6.07 3.73
CA ALA A 25 5.52 -6.18 4.97
C ALA A 25 5.56 -7.62 5.51
N LEU A 26 4.41 -8.32 5.52
CA LEU A 26 4.33 -9.72 5.93
C LEU A 26 5.15 -10.63 5.00
N GLY A 27 5.07 -10.40 3.69
CA GLY A 27 5.83 -11.14 2.69
C GLY A 27 7.33 -10.94 2.83
N TYR A 28 7.81 -9.70 2.99
CA TYR A 28 9.23 -9.40 3.21
C TYR A 28 9.78 -10.11 4.46
N LYS A 29 8.99 -10.15 5.55
CA LYS A 29 9.37 -10.85 6.78
C LYS A 29 9.20 -12.37 6.71
N GLY A 30 8.68 -12.91 5.62
CA GLY A 30 8.40 -14.35 5.49
C GLY A 30 7.36 -14.86 6.50
N ILE A 31 6.48 -13.99 6.99
CA ILE A 31 5.45 -14.34 7.97
C ILE A 31 4.26 -14.96 7.24
N PRO A 32 3.89 -16.24 7.52
CA PRO A 32 2.73 -16.88 6.90
C PRO A 32 1.43 -16.26 7.41
N PHE A 33 0.52 -15.95 6.50
CA PHE A 33 -0.79 -15.40 6.82
C PHE A 33 -1.88 -15.90 5.86
N GLN A 34 -3.11 -15.90 6.35
CA GLN A 34 -4.30 -16.07 5.54
C GLN A 34 -4.95 -14.73 5.23
N VAL A 35 -5.76 -14.72 4.19
CA VAL A 35 -6.49 -13.53 3.75
C VAL A 35 -7.97 -13.81 3.74
N GLU A 36 -8.74 -12.96 4.39
CA GLU A 36 -10.18 -12.90 4.23
C GLU A 36 -10.58 -11.64 3.45
N LYS A 37 -11.18 -11.85 2.28
CA LYS A 37 -11.70 -10.78 1.44
C LYS A 37 -13.06 -10.32 1.96
N LEU A 38 -13.15 -9.05 2.34
CA LEU A 38 -14.40 -8.45 2.81
C LEU A 38 -15.17 -7.81 1.66
N THR A 39 -16.49 -7.73 1.82
CA THR A 39 -17.36 -7.04 0.88
C THR A 39 -17.55 -5.58 1.31
N PRO A 40 -17.29 -4.59 0.44
CA PRO A 40 -17.57 -3.18 0.73
C PRO A 40 -19.02 -2.98 1.20
N GLY A 41 -19.22 -2.16 2.23
CA GLY A 41 -20.49 -1.95 2.88
C GLY A 41 -20.75 -2.95 4.02
N LEU A 42 -20.72 -4.24 3.76
CA LEU A 42 -20.99 -5.29 4.77
C LEU A 42 -19.83 -5.47 5.76
N HIS A 43 -18.60 -5.13 5.37
CA HIS A 43 -17.40 -5.24 6.22
C HIS A 43 -17.56 -4.53 7.58
N VAL A 44 -18.34 -3.45 7.63
CA VAL A 44 -18.55 -2.66 8.85
C VAL A 44 -19.17 -3.50 9.96
N LEU A 45 -20.08 -4.43 9.62
CA LEU A 45 -20.74 -5.32 10.59
C LEU A 45 -19.72 -6.25 11.26
N LYS A 46 -18.69 -6.67 10.52
CA LYS A 46 -17.63 -7.53 11.03
C LYS A 46 -16.55 -6.74 11.77
N LEU A 47 -16.15 -5.59 11.24
CA LEU A 47 -15.01 -4.84 11.77
C LEU A 47 -15.32 -4.11 13.08
N LYS A 48 -16.49 -3.46 13.19
CA LYS A 48 -16.85 -2.69 14.39
C LYS A 48 -16.70 -3.45 15.71
N PRO A 49 -17.24 -4.67 15.87
CA PRO A 49 -17.12 -5.42 17.13
C PRO A 49 -15.69 -5.93 17.38
N LEU A 50 -14.86 -6.09 16.33
CA LEU A 50 -13.47 -6.55 16.44
C LEU A 50 -12.52 -5.43 16.85
N THR A 51 -12.78 -4.21 16.41
CA THR A 51 -11.85 -3.08 16.47
C THR A 51 -12.27 -1.98 17.44
N GLY A 52 -13.37 -2.18 18.18
CA GLY A 52 -13.90 -1.14 19.07
C GLY A 52 -14.53 0.04 18.32
N GLY A 53 -14.97 -0.14 17.06
CA GLY A 53 -15.72 0.87 16.31
C GLY A 53 -15.10 1.31 14.98
N LEU A 54 -13.85 0.97 14.69
CA LEU A 54 -13.22 1.27 13.40
C LEU A 54 -13.89 0.50 12.26
N ARG A 55 -13.90 1.11 11.07
CA ARG A 55 -14.62 0.58 9.89
C ARG A 55 -13.68 0.39 8.69
N THR A 56 -12.42 0.69 8.85
CA THR A 56 -11.42 0.65 7.77
C THR A 56 -10.67 -0.68 7.75
N VAL A 57 -10.16 -1.02 6.58
CA VAL A 57 -9.21 -2.11 6.37
C VAL A 57 -7.84 -1.51 6.05
N PRO A 58 -6.75 -2.24 6.37
CA PRO A 58 -6.63 -3.61 6.86
C PRO A 58 -6.95 -3.78 8.35
N VAL A 59 -7.32 -5.01 8.74
CA VAL A 59 -7.34 -5.45 10.13
C VAL A 59 -6.62 -6.79 10.21
N LEU A 60 -5.61 -6.89 11.07
CA LEU A 60 -4.88 -8.11 11.33
C LEU A 60 -5.41 -8.79 12.59
N LEU A 61 -5.72 -10.08 12.50
CA LEU A 61 -6.00 -10.94 13.65
C LEU A 61 -4.76 -11.81 13.88
N PRO A 62 -3.92 -11.48 14.89
CA PRO A 62 -2.66 -12.20 15.12
C PRO A 62 -2.84 -13.67 15.45
N GLN A 63 -3.96 -14.03 16.09
CA GLN A 63 -4.26 -15.41 16.56
C GLN A 63 -3.12 -16.01 17.39
N LEU A 64 -2.47 -15.21 18.20
CA LEU A 64 -1.32 -15.56 19.03
C LEU A 64 -1.62 -15.24 20.48
N ASP A 65 -1.21 -16.11 21.38
CA ASP A 65 -1.39 -15.90 22.82
C ASP A 65 -0.70 -14.61 23.28
N GLY A 66 -1.35 -13.88 24.18
CA GLY A 66 -0.87 -12.61 24.70
C GLY A 66 -0.93 -11.43 23.72
N GLN A 67 -1.53 -11.64 22.52
CA GLN A 67 -1.74 -10.56 21.54
C GLN A 67 -3.16 -10.02 21.57
N PRO A 68 -3.39 -8.76 21.14
CA PRO A 68 -4.74 -8.25 20.98
C PRO A 68 -5.51 -9.09 19.96
N ARG A 69 -6.82 -9.21 20.17
CA ARG A 69 -7.69 -9.97 19.27
C ARG A 69 -7.66 -9.46 17.83
N ALA A 70 -7.49 -8.15 17.67
CA ALA A 70 -7.42 -7.48 16.38
C ALA A 70 -6.51 -6.25 16.46
N ILE A 71 -5.73 -6.02 15.41
CA ILE A 71 -4.93 -4.81 15.21
C ILE A 71 -5.48 -4.14 13.96
N ALA A 72 -6.02 -2.96 14.12
CA ALA A 72 -6.52 -2.14 13.03
C ALA A 72 -5.50 -1.04 12.71
N ASP A 73 -5.63 -0.47 11.50
CA ASP A 73 -4.71 0.50 10.91
C ASP A 73 -3.39 -0.11 10.39
N SER A 74 -3.01 0.28 9.16
CA SER A 74 -1.86 -0.34 8.48
C SER A 74 -0.54 -0.03 9.18
N THR A 75 -0.36 1.18 9.67
CA THR A 75 0.85 1.60 10.41
C THR A 75 0.97 0.89 11.74
N GLN A 76 -0.13 0.76 12.49
CA GLN A 76 -0.15 0.01 13.76
C GLN A 76 0.14 -1.48 13.55
N ILE A 77 -0.33 -2.05 12.43
CA ILE A 77 0.01 -3.42 12.06
C ILE A 77 1.51 -3.54 11.79
N LEU A 78 2.11 -2.61 11.03
CA LEU A 78 3.55 -2.62 10.77
C LEU A 78 4.37 -2.51 12.08
N HIS A 79 4.01 -1.61 12.99
CA HIS A 79 4.65 -1.51 14.31
C HIS A 79 4.58 -2.83 15.08
N SER A 80 3.41 -3.46 15.09
CA SER A 80 3.20 -4.72 15.81
C SER A 80 4.03 -5.87 15.22
N ILE A 81 4.08 -6.02 13.88
CA ILE A 81 4.88 -7.08 13.25
C ILE A 81 6.37 -6.81 13.35
N GLU A 82 6.82 -5.54 13.28
CA GLU A 82 8.23 -5.19 13.47
C GLU A 82 8.72 -5.52 14.87
N SER A 83 7.98 -5.09 15.88
CA SER A 83 8.31 -5.36 17.28
C SER A 83 8.36 -6.86 17.61
N ARG A 84 7.48 -7.66 16.99
CA ARG A 84 7.36 -9.08 17.29
C ARG A 84 8.30 -9.96 16.47
N PHE A 85 8.56 -9.56 15.25
CA PHE A 85 9.40 -10.28 14.28
C PHE A 85 10.52 -9.33 13.81
N PRO A 86 11.54 -9.05 14.62
CA PRO A 86 12.53 -8.03 14.28
C PRO A 86 13.44 -8.41 13.10
N SER A 87 13.42 -9.66 12.64
CA SER A 87 14.26 -10.12 11.52
C SER A 87 13.43 -10.80 10.44
N PRO A 88 13.64 -10.44 9.14
CA PRO A 88 14.39 -9.26 8.69
C PRO A 88 13.71 -7.96 9.14
N SER A 89 14.50 -6.93 9.49
CA SER A 89 13.97 -5.65 9.96
C SER A 89 13.32 -4.87 8.83
N LEU A 90 12.21 -4.17 9.12
CA LEU A 90 11.60 -3.15 8.27
C LEU A 90 12.18 -1.75 8.53
N LEU A 91 13.20 -1.65 9.38
CA LEU A 91 13.80 -0.38 9.77
C LEU A 91 15.33 -0.45 9.60
N PRO A 92 15.97 0.67 9.24
CA PRO A 92 17.42 0.78 9.29
C PRO A 92 17.99 0.48 10.67
N ALA A 93 19.27 0.11 10.72
CA ALA A 93 19.94 -0.16 12.01
C ALA A 93 20.19 1.11 12.85
N ASP A 94 20.37 2.25 12.21
CA ASP A 94 20.59 3.54 12.86
C ASP A 94 19.27 4.15 13.33
N GLU A 95 19.20 4.56 14.60
CA GLU A 95 17.98 5.09 15.23
C GLU A 95 17.48 6.39 14.56
N SER A 96 18.37 7.24 14.09
CA SER A 96 18.00 8.48 13.39
C SER A 96 17.33 8.17 12.04
N LEU A 97 17.84 7.16 11.35
CA LEU A 97 17.25 6.67 10.10
C LEU A 97 15.94 5.92 10.33
N GLN A 98 15.75 5.27 11.48
CA GLN A 98 14.45 4.68 11.85
C GLN A 98 13.38 5.76 11.99
N ALA A 99 13.69 6.84 12.69
CA ALA A 99 12.78 7.97 12.82
C ALA A 99 12.44 8.60 11.45
N GLU A 100 13.42 8.74 10.56
CA GLU A 100 13.21 9.21 9.21
C GLU A 100 12.33 8.26 8.39
N ALA A 101 12.54 6.94 8.51
CA ALA A 101 11.75 5.94 7.80
C ALA A 101 10.26 6.00 8.21
N TRP A 102 9.97 6.14 9.51
CA TRP A 102 8.61 6.32 10.00
C TRP A 102 8.01 7.66 9.60
N MET A 103 8.77 8.75 9.58
CA MET A 103 8.31 10.05 9.13
C MET A 103 7.93 10.03 7.64
N ILE A 104 8.71 9.36 6.81
CA ILE A 104 8.40 9.20 5.38
C ILE A 104 7.21 8.27 5.19
N GLU A 105 7.09 7.22 5.99
CA GLU A 105 5.95 6.32 6.00
C GLU A 105 4.65 7.07 6.30
N ASP A 106 4.62 7.86 7.36
CA ASP A 106 3.48 8.69 7.76
C ASP A 106 3.10 9.71 6.69
N TRP A 107 4.09 10.42 6.14
CA TRP A 107 3.86 11.35 5.03
C TRP A 107 3.26 10.67 3.81
N LEU A 108 3.75 9.49 3.45
CA LEU A 108 3.21 8.70 2.34
C LEU A 108 1.79 8.20 2.66
N ASP A 109 1.55 7.75 3.88
CA ASP A 109 0.26 7.19 4.31
C ASP A 109 -0.82 8.26 4.36
N GLU A 110 -0.58 9.36 5.07
CA GLU A 110 -1.58 10.37 5.39
C GLU A 110 -1.67 11.51 4.36
N SER A 111 -0.66 11.70 3.52
CA SER A 111 -0.68 12.77 2.50
C SER A 111 -0.70 12.21 1.08
N ILE A 112 0.29 11.40 0.71
CA ILE A 112 0.50 11.00 -0.69
C ILE A 112 -0.43 9.87 -1.10
N GLY A 113 -0.72 8.92 -0.22
CA GLY A 113 -1.73 7.88 -0.45
C GLY A 113 -3.13 8.46 -0.60
N ILE A 114 -3.44 9.54 0.14
CA ILE A 114 -4.68 10.30 -0.04
C ILE A 114 -4.69 10.99 -1.41
N ALA A 115 -3.60 11.65 -1.81
CA ALA A 115 -3.50 12.28 -3.12
C ALA A 115 -3.64 11.24 -4.25
N THR A 116 -2.99 10.09 -4.14
CA THR A 116 -3.15 8.95 -5.06
C THR A 116 -4.61 8.53 -5.17
N ARG A 117 -5.31 8.40 -4.05
CA ARG A 117 -6.75 8.07 -4.01
C ARG A 117 -7.59 9.07 -4.78
N PHE A 118 -7.32 10.37 -4.64
CA PHE A 118 -8.08 11.42 -5.32
C PHE A 118 -7.89 11.35 -6.82
N VAL A 119 -6.65 11.27 -7.28
CA VAL A 119 -6.34 11.15 -8.71
C VAL A 119 -6.91 9.85 -9.30
N TYR A 120 -6.75 8.73 -8.59
CA TYR A 120 -7.27 7.45 -9.02
C TYR A 120 -8.80 7.44 -9.19
N TYR A 121 -9.55 7.91 -8.21
CA TYR A 121 -11.02 7.90 -8.31
C TYR A 121 -11.56 8.94 -9.30
N GLU A 122 -10.89 10.08 -9.48
CA GLU A 122 -11.24 11.04 -10.53
C GLU A 122 -11.03 10.40 -11.91
N PHE A 123 -9.89 9.77 -12.14
CA PHE A 123 -9.61 9.04 -13.37
C PHE A 123 -10.64 7.93 -13.63
N ARG A 124 -10.92 7.09 -12.63
CA ARG A 124 -11.89 5.98 -12.74
C ARG A 124 -13.32 6.43 -12.98
N ALA A 125 -13.69 7.61 -12.54
CA ALA A 125 -15.01 8.19 -12.83
C ALA A 125 -15.10 8.81 -14.25
N GLY A 126 -13.97 9.16 -14.84
CA GLY A 126 -13.83 9.75 -16.17
C GLY A 126 -13.22 8.80 -17.20
N ALA A 127 -12.02 9.11 -17.66
CA ALA A 127 -11.33 8.39 -18.74
C ALA A 127 -11.06 6.90 -18.42
N GLY A 128 -10.90 6.55 -17.16
CA GLY A 128 -10.66 5.17 -16.70
C GLY A 128 -11.93 4.33 -16.47
N LYS A 129 -13.12 4.85 -16.81
CA LYS A 129 -14.39 4.14 -16.61
C LYS A 129 -14.44 2.78 -17.29
N GLN A 130 -13.76 2.64 -18.43
CA GLN A 130 -13.72 1.41 -19.23
C GLN A 130 -12.90 0.27 -18.57
N ILE A 131 -12.06 0.53 -17.57
CA ILE A 131 -11.27 -0.50 -16.89
C ILE A 131 -12.19 -1.53 -16.20
N ASP A 132 -13.27 -1.05 -15.59
CA ASP A 132 -14.36 -1.88 -15.07
C ASP A 132 -15.66 -1.10 -15.18
N PRO A 133 -16.44 -1.31 -16.27
CA PRO A 133 -17.67 -0.60 -16.53
C PRO A 133 -18.88 -1.14 -15.76
N SER A 134 -18.69 -2.18 -14.92
CA SER A 134 -19.79 -2.77 -14.16
C SER A 134 -20.52 -1.75 -13.28
N VAL A 135 -21.83 -1.88 -13.17
CA VAL A 135 -22.67 -0.99 -12.35
C VAL A 135 -22.18 -0.94 -10.90
N LEU A 136 -21.77 -2.09 -10.36
CA LEU A 136 -21.27 -2.19 -8.99
C LEU A 136 -19.97 -1.39 -8.81
N SER A 137 -19.03 -1.53 -9.72
CA SER A 137 -17.77 -0.77 -9.69
C SER A 137 -18.03 0.73 -9.76
N GLN A 138 -18.90 1.16 -10.69
CA GLN A 138 -19.24 2.57 -10.85
C GLN A 138 -19.94 3.13 -9.59
N LEU A 139 -20.81 2.34 -8.97
CA LEU A 139 -21.45 2.74 -7.70
C LEU A 139 -20.42 2.91 -6.59
N VAL A 140 -19.49 1.98 -6.42
CA VAL A 140 -18.40 2.06 -5.43
C VAL A 140 -17.54 3.31 -5.67
N ILE A 141 -17.19 3.61 -6.93
CA ILE A 141 -16.44 4.81 -7.30
C ILE A 141 -17.20 6.07 -6.88
N GLN A 142 -18.49 6.16 -7.19
CA GLN A 142 -19.30 7.35 -6.84
C GLN A 142 -19.46 7.52 -5.32
N LEU A 143 -19.65 6.42 -4.60
CA LEU A 143 -19.72 6.46 -3.13
C LEU A 143 -18.39 6.93 -2.53
N ALA A 144 -17.26 6.41 -3.00
CA ALA A 144 -15.94 6.84 -2.56
C ALA A 144 -15.72 8.33 -2.85
N ARG A 145 -16.06 8.80 -4.05
CA ARG A 145 -15.94 10.22 -4.40
C ARG A 145 -16.76 11.12 -3.49
N ARG A 146 -17.99 10.73 -3.17
CA ARG A 146 -18.83 11.48 -2.23
C ARG A 146 -18.27 11.46 -0.80
N GLN A 147 -17.87 10.29 -0.33
CA GLN A 147 -17.35 10.11 1.04
C GLN A 147 -16.08 10.95 1.28
N PHE A 148 -15.18 11.03 0.30
CA PHE A 148 -13.90 11.74 0.42
C PHE A 148 -13.90 13.16 -0.19
N GLY A 149 -15.03 13.64 -0.70
CA GLY A 149 -15.11 14.97 -1.33
C GLY A 149 -14.31 15.10 -2.62
N ILE A 150 -14.16 13.98 -3.39
CA ILE A 150 -13.35 13.96 -4.60
C ILE A 150 -14.12 14.59 -5.76
N ASN A 151 -13.55 15.64 -6.31
CA ASN A 151 -14.01 16.35 -7.50
C ASN A 151 -12.80 16.82 -8.32
N HIS A 152 -13.05 17.39 -9.49
CA HIS A 152 -12.00 17.84 -10.40
C HIS A 152 -11.00 18.81 -9.74
N ALA A 153 -11.47 19.78 -8.96
CA ALA A 153 -10.60 20.76 -8.30
C ALA A 153 -9.71 20.10 -7.23
N SER A 154 -10.29 19.23 -6.39
CA SER A 154 -9.53 18.53 -5.36
C SER A 154 -8.55 17.50 -5.96
N ALA A 155 -8.91 16.85 -7.07
CA ALA A 155 -8.02 15.96 -7.80
C ALA A 155 -6.84 16.72 -8.42
N LYS A 156 -7.07 17.92 -8.97
CA LYS A 156 -5.98 18.76 -9.50
C LYS A 156 -4.98 19.19 -8.43
N LEU A 157 -5.46 19.52 -7.23
CA LEU A 157 -4.55 19.79 -6.09
C LEU A 157 -3.77 18.53 -5.69
N ALA A 158 -4.39 17.38 -5.75
CA ALA A 158 -3.73 16.10 -5.48
C ALA A 158 -2.65 15.78 -6.52
N GLU A 159 -2.87 16.07 -7.80
CA GLU A 159 -1.86 15.94 -8.87
C GLU A 159 -0.62 16.80 -8.59
N LEU A 160 -0.78 18.04 -8.14
CA LEU A 160 0.35 18.90 -7.78
C LEU A 160 1.17 18.30 -6.61
N ARG A 161 0.48 17.77 -5.59
CA ARG A 161 1.15 17.08 -4.47
C ARG A 161 1.91 15.85 -4.93
N LEU A 162 1.28 15.03 -5.79
CA LEU A 162 1.91 13.84 -6.35
C LEU A 162 3.14 14.20 -7.18
N SER A 163 3.06 15.19 -8.05
CA SER A 163 4.21 15.63 -8.86
C SER A 163 5.39 16.05 -7.98
N ALA A 164 5.16 16.84 -6.94
CA ALA A 164 6.20 17.24 -6.00
C ALA A 164 6.79 16.04 -5.23
N ALA A 165 5.91 15.14 -4.76
CA ALA A 165 6.32 13.93 -4.05
C ALA A 165 7.13 12.99 -4.94
N LEU A 166 6.68 12.74 -6.17
CA LEU A 166 7.38 11.88 -7.12
C LEU A 166 8.77 12.43 -7.45
N GLY A 167 8.92 13.75 -7.58
CA GLY A 167 10.23 14.39 -7.76
C GLY A 167 11.17 14.16 -6.56
N LEU A 168 10.66 14.19 -5.33
CA LEU A 168 11.44 13.91 -4.13
C LEU A 168 11.83 12.42 -4.04
N LEU A 169 10.87 11.52 -4.25
CA LEU A 169 11.10 10.07 -4.22
C LEU A 169 12.10 9.65 -5.31
N HIS A 170 12.01 10.25 -6.51
CA HIS A 170 12.93 9.98 -7.59
C HIS A 170 14.38 10.28 -7.20
N ARG A 171 14.63 11.47 -6.63
CA ARG A 171 15.96 11.84 -6.16
C ARG A 171 16.49 10.86 -5.12
N ARG A 172 15.69 10.54 -4.09
CA ARG A 172 16.11 9.59 -3.05
C ARG A 172 16.46 8.21 -3.60
N TRP A 173 15.64 7.70 -4.52
CA TRP A 173 15.89 6.39 -5.16
C TRP A 173 16.98 6.43 -6.24
N GLN A 174 17.40 7.61 -6.71
CA GLN A 174 18.60 7.77 -7.57
C GLN A 174 19.88 7.84 -6.74
N ASP A 175 19.84 8.52 -5.58
CA ASP A 175 20.98 8.66 -4.69
C ASP A 175 21.28 7.36 -3.93
N GLY A 176 20.26 6.50 -3.75
CA GLY A 176 20.35 5.21 -3.07
C GLY A 176 19.41 4.17 -3.66
N ASN A 177 19.56 2.92 -3.20
CA ASN A 177 18.64 1.84 -3.59
C ASN A 177 17.32 1.87 -2.84
N TYR A 178 17.25 2.60 -1.70
CA TYR A 178 16.10 2.69 -0.81
C TYR A 178 15.84 4.13 -0.41
N LEU A 179 14.62 4.43 0.07
CA LEU A 179 14.23 5.78 0.48
C LEU A 179 14.98 6.25 1.71
N VAL A 180 15.36 5.31 2.60
CA VAL A 180 16.09 5.58 3.82
C VAL A 180 17.10 4.46 4.09
N GLY A 181 18.36 4.81 4.27
CA GLY A 181 19.43 3.85 4.55
C GLY A 181 19.74 2.90 3.39
N ASP A 182 20.34 1.76 3.72
CA ASP A 182 20.93 0.83 2.75
C ASP A 182 20.10 -0.47 2.58
N SER A 183 18.92 -0.53 3.18
CA SER A 183 18.03 -1.69 3.13
C SER A 183 16.57 -1.28 2.96
N LEU A 184 15.76 -2.22 2.45
CA LEU A 184 14.31 -2.01 2.32
C LEU A 184 13.69 -1.69 3.68
N SER A 185 12.90 -0.63 3.72
CA SER A 185 12.27 -0.12 4.93
C SER A 185 10.75 0.04 4.80
N VAL A 186 10.09 0.40 5.91
CA VAL A 186 8.66 0.77 5.92
C VAL A 186 8.34 1.87 4.91
N ALA A 187 9.28 2.79 4.67
CA ALA A 187 9.11 3.88 3.72
C ALA A 187 8.97 3.36 2.28
N ASP A 188 9.84 2.43 1.87
CA ASP A 188 9.82 1.82 0.53
C ASP A 188 8.55 0.99 0.31
N ILE A 189 8.18 0.18 1.29
CA ILE A 189 6.97 -0.64 1.27
C ILE A 189 5.73 0.24 1.12
N THR A 190 5.66 1.33 1.89
CA THR A 190 4.53 2.26 1.86
C THR A 190 4.46 2.97 0.51
N ALA A 191 5.57 3.46 -0.02
CA ALA A 191 5.62 4.07 -1.35
C ALA A 191 5.16 3.09 -2.43
N ALA A 192 5.69 1.85 -2.43
CA ALA A 192 5.32 0.83 -3.41
C ALA A 192 3.84 0.46 -3.33
N ALA A 193 3.29 0.35 -2.12
CA ALA A 193 1.88 0.03 -1.94
C ALA A 193 0.95 1.17 -2.39
N LEU A 194 1.20 2.39 -1.87
CA LEU A 194 0.25 3.50 -2.00
C LEU A 194 0.30 4.20 -3.36
N LEU A 195 1.44 4.13 -4.06
CA LEU A 195 1.56 4.68 -5.41
C LEU A 195 1.20 3.69 -6.51
N SER A 196 1.08 2.39 -6.19
CA SER A 196 0.76 1.36 -7.18
C SER A 196 -0.54 1.57 -7.96
N PRO A 197 -1.62 2.21 -7.44
CA PRO A 197 -2.82 2.47 -8.23
C PRO A 197 -2.59 3.39 -9.43
N LEU A 198 -1.51 4.19 -9.43
CA LEU A 198 -1.15 5.06 -10.56
C LEU A 198 -0.79 4.28 -11.83
N ALA A 199 -0.45 2.99 -11.71
CA ALA A 199 -0.19 2.10 -12.86
C ALA A 199 -1.40 1.92 -13.77
N LEU A 200 -2.61 2.18 -13.28
CA LEU A 200 -3.84 2.16 -14.08
C LEU A 200 -4.07 3.45 -14.90
N ILE A 201 -3.26 4.48 -14.68
CA ILE A 201 -3.38 5.78 -15.33
C ILE A 201 -2.26 5.94 -16.36
N PRO A 202 -2.56 5.84 -17.67
CA PRO A 202 -1.54 5.79 -18.73
C PRO A 202 -0.53 6.96 -18.68
N GLN A 203 -0.99 8.15 -18.32
CA GLN A 203 -0.12 9.33 -18.23
C GLN A 203 1.01 9.12 -17.21
N TYR A 204 0.70 8.57 -16.02
CA TYR A 204 1.73 8.29 -15.01
C TYR A 204 2.72 7.21 -15.48
N CYS A 205 2.23 6.20 -16.21
CA CYS A 205 3.11 5.17 -16.76
C CYS A 205 4.12 5.75 -17.77
N THR A 206 3.69 6.74 -18.56
CA THR A 206 4.54 7.44 -19.53
C THR A 206 5.52 8.39 -18.86
N ASP A 207 5.06 9.17 -17.89
CA ASP A 207 5.85 10.24 -17.27
C ASP A 207 6.82 9.71 -16.19
N TYR A 208 6.47 8.59 -15.53
CA TYR A 208 7.23 8.06 -14.38
C TYR A 208 7.55 6.57 -14.51
N PRO A 209 8.15 6.09 -15.60
CA PRO A 209 8.43 4.65 -15.80
C PRO A 209 9.33 4.08 -14.69
N TRP A 210 10.25 4.88 -14.16
CA TRP A 210 11.12 4.53 -13.05
C TRP A 210 10.35 4.13 -11.78
N LEU A 211 9.22 4.80 -11.51
CA LEU A 211 8.38 4.50 -10.34
C LEU A 211 7.86 3.07 -10.39
N PHE A 212 7.31 2.67 -11.53
CA PHE A 212 6.72 1.34 -11.69
C PHE A 212 7.77 0.24 -11.72
N SER A 213 8.96 0.53 -12.26
CA SER A 213 10.11 -0.37 -12.15
C SER A 213 10.51 -0.59 -10.68
N ARG A 214 10.55 0.48 -9.89
CA ARG A 214 10.86 0.38 -8.45
C ARG A 214 9.77 -0.35 -7.68
N ILE A 215 8.49 -0.07 -7.94
CA ILE A 215 7.38 -0.78 -7.32
C ILE A 215 7.45 -2.28 -7.64
N ALA A 216 7.73 -2.65 -8.89
CA ALA A 216 7.87 -4.05 -9.29
C ALA A 216 9.02 -4.76 -8.56
N GLN A 217 10.15 -4.08 -8.42
CA GLN A 217 11.30 -4.59 -7.66
C GLN A 217 10.95 -4.86 -6.19
N ILE A 218 10.28 -3.90 -5.53
CA ILE A 218 9.88 -4.04 -4.12
C ILE A 218 8.86 -5.19 -3.96
N HIS A 219 7.89 -5.30 -4.88
CA HIS A 219 6.95 -6.43 -4.88
C HIS A 219 7.68 -7.77 -5.01
N GLY A 220 8.70 -7.86 -5.87
CA GLY A 220 9.53 -9.06 -6.02
C GLY A 220 10.29 -9.42 -4.73
N LEU A 221 10.89 -8.42 -4.06
CA LEU A 221 11.58 -8.61 -2.78
C LEU A 221 10.64 -9.09 -1.66
N CYS A 222 9.38 -8.68 -1.71
CA CYS A 222 8.36 -9.05 -0.73
C CYS A 222 7.58 -10.33 -1.10
N GLY A 223 7.83 -10.95 -2.26
CA GLY A 223 7.07 -12.12 -2.71
C GLY A 223 5.58 -11.84 -2.96
N GLU A 224 5.19 -10.58 -3.16
CA GLU A 224 3.79 -10.17 -3.39
C GLU A 224 3.54 -9.97 -4.89
N THR A 225 2.38 -10.43 -5.36
CA THR A 225 1.98 -10.26 -6.76
C THR A 225 1.79 -8.79 -7.13
N LEU A 226 2.15 -8.45 -8.36
CA LEU A 226 1.94 -7.10 -8.89
C LEU A 226 0.44 -6.78 -9.00
N PRO A 227 0.03 -5.56 -8.69
CA PRO A 227 -1.36 -5.14 -8.83
C PRO A 227 -1.73 -4.92 -10.30
N PRO A 228 -3.05 -4.80 -10.61
CA PRO A 228 -3.51 -4.47 -11.96
C PRO A 228 -2.85 -3.20 -12.51
N GLY A 229 -2.60 -3.17 -13.82
CA GLY A 229 -1.95 -2.08 -14.53
C GLY A 229 -0.47 -2.32 -14.83
N PHE A 230 0.14 -3.34 -14.20
CA PHE A 230 1.54 -3.71 -14.45
C PHE A 230 1.72 -4.67 -15.62
N GLU A 231 0.66 -5.27 -16.14
CA GLU A 231 0.69 -6.25 -17.23
C GLU A 231 1.23 -5.63 -18.54
N ASN A 232 0.98 -4.34 -18.75
CA ASN A 232 1.37 -3.60 -19.95
C ASN A 232 2.64 -2.76 -19.78
N LEU A 233 3.21 -2.77 -18.58
CA LEU A 233 4.47 -2.10 -18.35
C LEU A 233 5.58 -3.07 -18.78
N SER A 234 6.28 -2.74 -19.86
CA SER A 234 7.51 -3.42 -20.23
C SER A 234 8.52 -3.20 -19.09
N VAL A 235 8.49 -4.10 -18.13
CA VAL A 235 9.59 -4.24 -17.16
C VAL A 235 10.80 -4.55 -18.01
N GLY A 236 11.72 -3.57 -18.15
CA GLY A 236 12.90 -3.70 -18.95
C GLY A 236 13.60 -5.01 -18.60
N ARG A 237 13.48 -6.00 -19.49
CA ARG A 237 14.40 -7.13 -19.50
C ARG A 237 15.76 -6.51 -19.78
N SER A 238 16.57 -6.33 -18.74
CA SER A 238 17.99 -6.15 -18.93
C SER A 238 18.47 -7.41 -19.63
N THR A 239 18.59 -7.34 -20.94
CA THR A 239 19.44 -8.24 -21.71
C THR A 239 20.85 -8.01 -21.22
N SER A 240 21.28 -8.80 -20.24
CA SER A 240 22.69 -9.04 -20.01
C SER A 240 23.18 -9.88 -21.19
N ALA A 241 23.87 -9.22 -22.12
CA ALA A 241 24.79 -9.85 -23.04
C ALA A 241 26.18 -9.86 -22.42
#